data_e2ff4d76c14f18c7ab23b683ad8f3610
#
_entry.id   e2ff4d76c14f18c7ab23b683ad8f3610
#
_cell.length_a   1.000
_cell.length_b   1.000
_cell.length_c   1.000
_cell.angle_alpha   90.00
_cell.angle_beta   90.00
_cell.angle_gamma   90.00
#
_symmetry.space_group_name_H-M   'P 1'
#
loop_
_entity.id
_entity.type
_entity.pdbx_description
1 polymer ?
#
loop_
_entity_poly.entity_id
_entity_poly.type
_entity_poly.pdbx_seq_one_letter_code
_entity_poly.pdbx_strand_id
1 'polypeptide(L)' 'MKLEVEVIEEKDGLFRATAVAYPEVSVTGRTEKEALGLILEAVEKHLLKQARNQRA' A
#
# COMPACT_ATOMS: atom_id res chain seq x y z
N MET A 1 -7.64 -14.63 -2.24
CA MET A 1 -6.72 -13.86 -1.39
C MET A 1 -7.29 -12.50 -1.09
N LYS A 2 -7.31 -12.14 0.18
CA LYS A 2 -7.92 -10.90 0.62
C LYS A 2 -6.84 -9.88 0.97
N LEU A 3 -6.89 -8.71 0.34
CA LEU A 3 -5.99 -7.63 0.69
C LEU A 3 -6.78 -6.54 1.40
N GLU A 4 -6.44 -6.28 2.65
CA GLU A 4 -7.07 -5.23 3.41
C GLU A 4 -6.20 -3.98 3.37
N VAL A 5 -6.84 -2.85 3.11
CA VAL A 5 -6.17 -1.56 3.02
C VAL A 5 -6.92 -0.56 3.89
N GLU A 6 -6.16 0.20 4.65
CA GLU A 6 -6.72 1.29 5.45
C GLU A 6 -6.38 2.61 4.78
N VAL A 7 -7.38 3.45 4.58
CA VAL A 7 -7.20 4.77 3.98
C VAL A 7 -7.59 5.84 4.97
N ILE A 8 -6.70 6.80 5.18
CA ILE A 8 -6.90 7.89 6.13
C ILE A 8 -6.69 9.22 5.40
N GLU A 9 -7.59 10.16 5.64
CA GLU A 9 -7.37 11.52 5.14
C GLU A 9 -6.51 12.27 6.14
N GLU A 10 -5.42 12.85 5.67
CA GLU A 10 -4.49 13.58 6.51
C GLU A 10 -4.81 15.06 6.55
N LYS A 11 -4.18 15.78 7.48
CA LYS A 11 -4.45 17.20 7.71
C LYS A 11 -4.20 18.07 6.50
N ASP A 12 -3.28 17.68 5.65
CA ASP A 12 -2.93 18.43 4.45
C ASP A 12 -3.85 18.13 3.25
N GLY A 13 -4.89 17.34 3.47
CA GLY A 13 -5.82 16.98 2.41
C GLY A 13 -5.39 15.80 1.58
N LEU A 14 -4.26 15.20 1.89
CA LEU A 14 -3.81 14.01 1.19
C LEU A 14 -4.41 12.76 1.84
N PHE A 15 -4.47 11.70 1.08
CA PHE A 15 -4.96 10.41 1.56
C PHE A 15 -3.81 9.44 1.68
N ARG A 16 -3.69 8.82 2.83
CA ARG A 16 -2.68 7.80 3.06
C ARG A 16 -3.33 6.43 3.06
N ALA A 17 -2.79 5.51 2.27
CA ALA A 17 -3.25 4.13 2.23
C ALA A 17 -2.14 3.24 2.79
N THR A 18 -2.52 2.33 3.67
CA THR A 18 -1.60 1.39 4.30
C THR A 18 -2.14 -0.02 4.17
N ALA A 19 -1.29 -0.95 3.78
CA ALA A 19 -1.67 -2.35 3.72
C ALA A 19 -1.68 -2.92 5.14
N VAL A 20 -2.83 -3.46 5.56
CA VAL A 20 -2.98 -3.97 6.93
C VAL A 20 -2.02 -5.11 7.22
N ALA A 21 -1.85 -6.02 6.28
CA ALA A 21 -0.94 -7.15 6.44
C ALA A 21 0.54 -6.76 6.34
N TYR A 22 0.83 -5.61 5.74
CA TYR A 22 2.19 -5.13 5.54
C TYR A 22 2.29 -3.67 5.95
N PRO A 23 2.29 -3.40 7.27
CA PRO A 23 2.21 -2.01 7.74
C PRO A 23 3.36 -1.12 7.28
N GLU A 24 4.47 -1.70 6.88
CA GLU A 24 5.59 -0.93 6.34
C GLU A 24 5.31 -0.42 4.92
N VAL A 25 4.28 -0.96 4.27
CA VAL A 25 3.90 -0.53 2.93
C VAL A 25 2.79 0.50 3.04
N SER A 26 3.11 1.75 2.79
CA SER A 26 2.12 2.81 2.79
C SER A 26 2.43 3.81 1.68
N VAL A 27 1.39 4.44 1.17
CA VAL A 27 1.51 5.42 0.08
C VAL A 27 0.60 6.60 0.37
N THR A 28 0.86 7.70 -0.33
CA THR A 28 0.05 8.91 -0.20
C THR A 28 -0.43 9.31 -1.59
N GLY A 29 -1.68 9.68 -1.70
CA GLY A 29 -2.28 10.15 -2.95
C GLY A 29 -3.12 11.39 -2.71
N ARG A 30 -3.46 12.07 -3.79
CA ARG A 30 -4.28 13.29 -3.72
C ARG A 30 -5.76 12.96 -3.55
N THR A 31 -6.16 11.78 -3.96
CA THR A 31 -7.53 11.30 -3.81
C THR A 31 -7.49 9.90 -3.22
N GLU A 32 -8.63 9.47 -2.69
CA GLU A 32 -8.75 8.11 -2.18
C GLU A 32 -8.47 7.09 -3.27
N LYS A 33 -9.03 7.32 -4.45
CA LYS A 33 -8.83 6.41 -5.59
C LYS A 33 -7.37 6.31 -5.98
N GLU A 34 -6.67 7.43 -5.99
CA GLU A 34 -5.26 7.45 -6.33
C GLU A 34 -4.43 6.68 -5.28
N ALA A 35 -4.74 6.91 -4.00
CA ALA A 35 -4.04 6.21 -2.92
C ALA A 35 -4.28 4.70 -3.00
N LEU A 36 -5.50 4.28 -3.30
CA LEU A 36 -5.82 2.87 -3.45
C LEU A 36 -5.03 2.23 -4.59
N GLY A 37 -4.96 2.91 -5.74
CA GLY A 37 -4.18 2.41 -6.86
C GLY A 37 -2.71 2.28 -6.54
N LEU A 38 -2.17 3.28 -5.87
CA LEU A 38 -0.75 3.29 -5.49
C LEU A 38 -0.42 2.20 -4.48
N ILE A 39 -1.30 1.96 -3.50
CA ILE A 39 -1.03 0.95 -2.49
C ILE A 39 -1.07 -0.46 -3.08
N LEU A 40 -1.98 -0.72 -4.01
CA LEU A 40 -2.04 -2.01 -4.68
C LEU A 40 -0.74 -2.30 -5.42
N GLU A 41 -0.24 -1.29 -6.13
CA GLU A 41 1.02 -1.42 -6.85
C GLU A 41 2.20 -1.63 -5.90
N ALA A 42 2.21 -0.89 -4.79
CA ALA A 42 3.28 -1.00 -3.81
C ALA A 42 3.31 -2.37 -3.14
N VAL A 43 2.13 -2.92 -2.83
CA VAL A 43 2.03 -4.27 -2.24
C VAL A 43 2.52 -5.31 -3.22
N GLU A 44 2.15 -5.17 -4.49
CA GLU A 44 2.60 -6.09 -5.52
C GLU A 44 4.13 -6.13 -5.60
N LYS A 45 4.76 -4.97 -5.62
CA LYS A 45 6.21 -4.87 -5.64
C LYS A 45 6.84 -5.46 -4.38
N HIS A 46 6.22 -5.23 -3.24
CA HIS A 46 6.70 -5.74 -1.97
C HIS A 46 6.69 -7.28 -1.97
N LEU A 47 5.61 -7.87 -2.45
CA LEU A 47 5.48 -9.33 -2.52
C LEU A 47 6.49 -9.94 -3.48
N LEU A 48 6.71 -9.30 -4.62
CA LEU A 48 7.70 -9.76 -5.59
C LEU A 48 9.10 -9.73 -4.99
N LYS A 49 9.42 -8.68 -4.26
CA LYS A 49 10.72 -8.56 -3.60
C LYS A 49 10.92 -9.64 -2.55
N GLN A 50 9.88 -9.93 -1.77
CA GLN A 50 9.95 -10.99 -0.76
C GLN A 50 10.14 -12.36 -1.40
N ALA A 51 9.43 -12.63 -2.49
CA ALA A 51 9.57 -13.89 -3.20
C ALA A 51 10.99 -14.08 -3.70
N ARG A 52 11.62 -13.00 -4.18
CA ARG A 52 13.02 -13.03 -4.61
C ARG A 52 13.96 -13.35 -3.46
N ASN A 53 13.75 -12.72 -2.31
CA ASN A 53 14.61 -12.89 -1.16
C ASN A 53 14.50 -14.29 -0.55
N GLN A 54 13.39 -14.95 -0.76
CA GLN A 54 13.17 -16.30 -0.23
C GLN A 54 13.77 -17.40 -1.10
N ARG A 55 14.23 -17.04 -2.26
CA ARG A 55 14.93 -17.99 -3.12
C ARG A 55 16.34 -18.16 -2.61
N ALA A 56 16.54 -19.24 -1.96
CA ALA A 56 17.88 -19.59 -1.49
C ALA A 56 18.62 -20.36 -2.55
#